data_fef050e2217e603f1ec13013bd093d39
#
_entry.id   fef050e2217e603f1ec13013bd093d39
#
_cell.length_a   1.000
_cell.length_b   1.000
_cell.length_c   1.000
_cell.angle_alpha   90.00
_cell.angle_beta   90.00
_cell.angle_gamma   90.00
#
_symmetry.space_group_name_H-M   'P 1'
#
loop_
_entity.id
_entity.type
_entity.pdbx_description
1 polymer ?
#
loop_
_entity_poly.entity_id
_entity_poly.type
_entity_poly.pdbx_seq_one_letter_code
_entity_poly.pdbx_strand_id
1 'polypeptide(L)'
;MKVLYSIGADDGDNHLALRFSLRSIEKFAAGCEEVIVVGCPPSWLTTEVVSLPVPPDPRRYKQQNILDAVLAAIDAGLVKGEFLYSSDDHFLVSPVDFDRFPYYYKSKELPTFDSVVSASGLRGWAGVTRSLTQTRDLLLTHQYPAWNWSGHVNTHMNALDAAAVRSLVGECHGAKFGYEPTCLFMNVWAARDSSLVGTYREDCKIDRFVGEQELLDEIGERDTFSIAGGLLSREPALLDWMCRMYPEPSRFER
;
A
#
# COMPACT_ATOMS: atom_id res chain seq x y z
N MET A 1 -15.58 -7.03 -0.06
CA MET A 1 -14.44 -6.27 0.56
C MET A 1 -14.28 -4.90 -0.09
N LYS A 2 -14.08 -3.81 0.68
CA LYS A 2 -13.73 -2.48 0.14
C LYS A 2 -12.22 -2.38 -0.06
N VAL A 3 -11.80 -1.66 -1.13
CA VAL A 3 -10.38 -1.39 -1.42
C VAL A 3 -10.12 0.11 -1.35
N LEU A 4 -9.18 0.52 -0.52
CA LEU A 4 -8.82 1.92 -0.30
C LEU A 4 -7.43 2.21 -0.87
N TYR A 5 -7.37 3.17 -1.78
CA TYR A 5 -6.15 3.76 -2.33
C TYR A 5 -5.84 5.11 -1.70
N SER A 6 -4.58 5.33 -1.32
CA SER A 6 -4.08 6.64 -0.94
C SER A 6 -3.17 7.17 -2.05
N ILE A 7 -3.61 8.21 -2.75
CA ILE A 7 -2.97 8.70 -3.98
C ILE A 7 -2.36 10.10 -3.74
N GLY A 8 -1.06 10.22 -4.02
CA GLY A 8 -0.35 11.49 -4.02
C GLY A 8 -0.72 12.39 -5.20
N ALA A 9 -0.05 13.53 -5.32
CA ALA A 9 -0.15 14.37 -6.50
C ALA A 9 0.40 13.64 -7.73
N ASP A 10 -0.19 13.94 -8.90
CA ASP A 10 0.28 13.44 -10.19
C ASP A 10 1.74 13.91 -10.44
N ASP A 11 2.59 12.99 -10.81
CA ASP A 11 3.99 13.23 -11.18
C ASP A 11 4.19 13.48 -12.69
N GLY A 12 3.09 13.67 -13.42
CA GLY A 12 3.08 14.00 -14.84
C GLY A 12 2.77 12.83 -15.77
N ASP A 13 2.46 11.65 -15.23
CA ASP A 13 2.05 10.47 -16.02
C ASP A 13 0.53 10.19 -15.97
N ASN A 14 -0.24 11.15 -15.43
CA ASN A 14 -1.70 11.05 -15.30
C ASN A 14 -2.14 9.82 -14.49
N HIS A 15 -1.39 9.50 -13.43
CA HIS A 15 -1.63 8.35 -12.56
C HIS A 15 -1.72 7.02 -13.32
N LEU A 16 -0.79 6.80 -14.24
CA LEU A 16 -0.77 5.62 -15.12
C LEU A 16 -0.74 4.30 -14.34
N ALA A 17 0.04 4.25 -13.27
CA ALA A 17 0.11 3.08 -12.39
C ALA A 17 -1.25 2.75 -11.78
N LEU A 18 -1.98 3.75 -11.28
CA LEU A 18 -3.33 3.56 -10.74
C LEU A 18 -4.30 2.99 -11.78
N ARG A 19 -4.21 3.43 -13.05
CA ARG A 19 -5.06 2.85 -14.13
C ARG A 19 -4.87 1.35 -14.24
N PHE A 20 -3.63 0.89 -14.34
CA PHE A 20 -3.34 -0.54 -14.43
C PHE A 20 -3.66 -1.30 -13.14
N SER A 21 -3.48 -0.69 -11.96
CA SER A 21 -3.89 -1.27 -10.70
C SER A 21 -5.41 -1.52 -10.68
N LEU A 22 -6.22 -0.53 -11.07
CA LEU A 22 -7.68 -0.65 -11.17
C LEU A 22 -8.12 -1.69 -12.21
N ARG A 23 -7.45 -1.75 -13.38
CA ARG A 23 -7.69 -2.80 -14.39
C ARG A 23 -7.34 -4.19 -13.87
N SER A 24 -6.28 -4.30 -13.07
CA SER A 24 -5.91 -5.59 -12.46
C SER A 24 -6.97 -6.07 -11.47
N ILE A 25 -7.52 -5.15 -10.66
CA ILE A 25 -8.64 -5.47 -9.76
C ILE A 25 -9.87 -5.89 -10.56
N GLU A 26 -10.26 -5.13 -11.58
CA GLU A 26 -11.42 -5.49 -12.43
C GLU A 26 -11.28 -6.87 -13.06
N LYS A 27 -10.07 -7.21 -13.49
CA LYS A 27 -9.78 -8.47 -14.18
C LYS A 27 -9.69 -9.68 -13.26
N PHE A 28 -9.12 -9.50 -12.07
CA PHE A 28 -8.67 -10.64 -11.26
C PHE A 28 -9.25 -10.69 -9.83
N ALA A 29 -9.85 -9.61 -9.32
CA ALA A 29 -10.36 -9.62 -7.95
C ALA A 29 -11.83 -10.01 -7.89
N ALA A 30 -12.14 -11.15 -7.27
CA ALA A 30 -13.48 -11.44 -6.75
C ALA A 30 -13.67 -10.76 -5.38
N GLY A 31 -14.92 -10.48 -4.99
CA GLY A 31 -15.23 -9.91 -3.68
C GLY A 31 -14.90 -8.41 -3.53
N CYS A 32 -14.48 -7.71 -4.60
CA CYS A 32 -14.31 -6.26 -4.58
C CYS A 32 -15.69 -5.55 -4.68
N GLU A 33 -16.17 -5.03 -3.56
CA GLU A 33 -17.46 -4.36 -3.47
C GLU A 33 -17.39 -2.88 -3.88
N GLU A 34 -16.35 -2.20 -3.45
CA GLU A 34 -16.19 -0.76 -3.65
C GLU A 34 -14.71 -0.38 -3.70
N VAL A 35 -14.38 0.52 -4.61
CA VAL A 35 -13.06 1.17 -4.68
C VAL A 35 -13.19 2.59 -4.15
N ILE A 36 -12.29 2.94 -3.22
CA ILE A 36 -12.21 4.26 -2.59
C ILE A 36 -10.83 4.84 -2.90
N VAL A 37 -10.80 6.06 -3.45
CA VAL A 37 -9.55 6.79 -3.74
C VAL A 37 -9.50 8.05 -2.88
N VAL A 38 -8.48 8.15 -2.04
CA VAL A 38 -8.27 9.27 -1.11
C VAL A 38 -6.96 9.99 -1.44
N GLY A 39 -6.93 11.29 -1.30
CA GLY A 39 -5.74 12.10 -1.60
C GLY A 39 -5.97 13.03 -2.78
N CYS A 40 -5.29 12.80 -3.87
CA CYS A 40 -5.43 13.54 -5.12
C CYS A 40 -6.10 12.67 -6.21
N PRO A 41 -7.41 12.38 -6.10
CA PRO A 41 -8.09 11.52 -7.05
C PRO A 41 -8.07 12.12 -8.46
N PRO A 42 -7.64 11.37 -9.48
CA PRO A 42 -7.58 11.87 -10.84
C PRO A 42 -8.97 12.08 -11.46
N SER A 43 -9.07 13.07 -12.35
CA SER A 43 -10.35 13.49 -12.96
C SER A 43 -10.96 12.43 -13.90
N TRP A 44 -10.18 11.44 -14.35
CA TRP A 44 -10.64 10.36 -15.21
C TRP A 44 -11.35 9.22 -14.47
N LEU A 45 -11.42 9.26 -13.15
CA LEU A 45 -12.22 8.28 -12.40
C LEU A 45 -13.71 8.45 -12.71
N THR A 46 -14.41 7.31 -12.76
CA THR A 46 -15.88 7.28 -12.93
C THR A 46 -16.58 7.47 -11.59
N THR A 47 -17.90 7.51 -11.61
CA THR A 47 -18.76 7.52 -10.41
C THR A 47 -18.81 6.18 -9.69
N GLU A 48 -18.25 5.12 -10.27
CA GLU A 48 -18.07 3.81 -9.62
C GLU A 48 -17.00 3.84 -8.52
N VAL A 49 -16.17 4.91 -8.49
CA VAL A 49 -15.14 5.14 -7.46
C VAL A 49 -15.61 6.19 -6.49
N VAL A 50 -15.59 5.87 -5.20
CA VAL A 50 -15.77 6.87 -4.15
C VAL A 50 -14.48 7.67 -3.99
N SER A 51 -14.54 8.97 -4.25
CA SER A 51 -13.38 9.85 -4.19
C SER A 51 -13.46 10.81 -3.00
N LEU A 52 -12.37 10.89 -2.22
CA LEU A 52 -12.24 11.85 -1.12
C LEU A 52 -10.96 12.68 -1.30
N PRO A 53 -11.07 13.96 -1.74
CA PRO A 53 -9.91 14.83 -1.86
C PRO A 53 -9.31 15.15 -0.48
N VAL A 54 -8.04 14.75 -0.28
CA VAL A 54 -7.22 15.04 0.90
C VAL A 54 -5.83 15.42 0.41
N PRO A 55 -5.61 16.68 0.01
CA PRO A 55 -4.32 17.11 -0.53
C PRO A 55 -3.18 16.82 0.47
N PRO A 56 -2.05 16.25 0.02
CA PRO A 56 -0.92 15.99 0.89
C PRO A 56 -0.31 17.31 1.40
N ASP A 57 0.09 17.34 2.66
CA ASP A 57 0.90 18.45 3.20
C ASP A 57 2.34 18.29 2.70
N PRO A 58 2.88 19.22 1.89
CA PRO A 58 4.23 19.13 1.35
C PRO A 58 5.34 19.21 2.42
N ARG A 59 5.00 19.64 3.63
CA ARG A 59 5.91 19.71 4.76
C ARG A 59 6.03 18.37 5.50
N ARG A 60 5.13 17.42 5.22
CA ARG A 60 5.10 16.09 5.84
C ARG A 60 5.73 15.04 4.92
N TYR A 61 6.19 14.00 5.54
CA TYR A 61 6.72 12.85 4.81
C TYR A 61 5.59 12.05 4.14
N LYS A 62 5.91 11.32 3.06
CA LYS A 62 4.94 10.51 2.30
C LYS A 62 4.10 9.61 3.21
N GLN A 63 4.73 8.87 4.13
CA GLN A 63 4.04 7.94 5.02
C GLN A 63 3.04 8.63 5.96
N GLN A 64 3.36 9.84 6.43
CA GLN A 64 2.42 10.60 7.24
C GLN A 64 1.21 11.06 6.42
N ASN A 65 1.42 11.52 5.19
CA ASN A 65 0.33 11.87 4.28
C ASN A 65 -0.57 10.67 3.95
N ILE A 66 0.02 9.48 3.79
CA ILE A 66 -0.74 8.24 3.61
C ILE A 66 -1.58 7.93 4.85
N LEU A 67 -0.99 8.00 6.04
CA LEU A 67 -1.71 7.77 7.30
C LEU A 67 -2.87 8.76 7.47
N ASP A 68 -2.62 10.05 7.21
CA ASP A 68 -3.65 11.10 7.29
C ASP A 68 -4.81 10.82 6.30
N ALA A 69 -4.50 10.36 5.09
CA ALA A 69 -5.49 10.00 4.08
C ALA A 69 -6.35 8.79 4.51
N VAL A 70 -5.72 7.75 5.05
CA VAL A 70 -6.43 6.57 5.58
C VAL A 70 -7.35 6.98 6.74
N LEU A 71 -6.84 7.78 7.69
CA LEU A 71 -7.63 8.26 8.81
C LEU A 71 -8.80 9.16 8.37
N ALA A 72 -8.60 9.99 7.35
CA ALA A 72 -9.66 10.82 6.78
C ALA A 72 -10.78 9.98 6.14
N ALA A 73 -10.45 8.88 5.46
CA ALA A 73 -11.44 7.95 4.92
C ALA A 73 -12.28 7.28 6.02
N ILE A 74 -11.64 6.92 7.14
CA ILE A 74 -12.33 6.37 8.32
C ILE A 74 -13.25 7.41 8.95
N ASP A 75 -12.79 8.65 9.13
CA ASP A 75 -13.60 9.75 9.71
C ASP A 75 -14.79 10.11 8.84
N ALA A 76 -14.62 10.07 7.52
CA ALA A 76 -15.71 10.26 6.58
C ALA A 76 -16.71 9.07 6.55
N GLY A 77 -16.45 8.00 7.28
CA GLY A 77 -17.29 6.80 7.34
C GLY A 77 -17.28 5.97 6.07
N LEU A 78 -16.29 6.16 5.19
CA LEU A 78 -16.17 5.41 3.93
C LEU A 78 -15.79 3.96 4.19
N VAL A 79 -15.00 3.70 5.22
CA VAL A 79 -14.68 2.37 5.76
C VAL A 79 -15.05 2.31 7.24
N LYS A 80 -15.63 1.19 7.70
CA LYS A 80 -16.14 1.03 9.09
C LYS A 80 -15.63 -0.21 9.81
N GLY A 81 -15.11 -1.17 9.07
CA GLY A 81 -14.57 -2.43 9.56
C GLY A 81 -13.29 -2.75 8.83
N GLU A 82 -13.14 -4.00 8.48
CA GLU A 82 -12.02 -4.48 7.68
C GLU A 82 -12.10 -3.98 6.23
N PHE A 83 -10.97 -3.60 5.66
CA PHE A 83 -10.81 -3.18 4.28
C PHE A 83 -9.39 -3.52 3.79
N LEU A 84 -9.20 -3.61 2.48
CA LEU A 84 -7.89 -3.71 1.88
C LEU A 84 -7.32 -2.32 1.57
N TYR A 85 -6.13 -2.04 2.06
CA TYR A 85 -5.33 -0.92 1.63
C TYR A 85 -4.50 -1.33 0.41
N SER A 86 -4.47 -0.50 -0.61
CA SER A 86 -3.66 -0.67 -1.81
C SER A 86 -2.89 0.59 -2.14
N SER A 87 -1.73 0.42 -2.78
CA SER A 87 -0.99 1.49 -3.43
C SER A 87 -1.28 1.47 -4.93
N ASP A 88 -1.09 2.60 -5.61
CA ASP A 88 -1.26 2.74 -7.05
C ASP A 88 -0.33 1.81 -7.87
N ASP A 89 0.78 1.41 -7.27
CA ASP A 89 1.81 0.57 -7.85
C ASP A 89 1.67 -0.94 -7.54
N HIS A 90 0.51 -1.38 -7.01
CA HIS A 90 0.20 -2.79 -6.75
C HIS A 90 -0.72 -3.37 -7.84
N PHE A 91 -0.37 -4.56 -8.34
CA PHE A 91 -1.08 -5.23 -9.44
C PHE A 91 -1.37 -6.68 -9.13
N LEU A 92 -2.54 -7.16 -9.54
CA LEU A 92 -2.91 -8.57 -9.52
C LEU A 92 -2.55 -9.20 -10.87
N VAL A 93 -1.99 -10.41 -10.89
CA VAL A 93 -1.65 -11.14 -12.12
C VAL A 93 -2.41 -12.44 -12.29
N SER A 94 -3.12 -12.87 -11.26
CA SER A 94 -3.97 -14.06 -11.27
C SER A 94 -5.23 -13.84 -10.42
N PRO A 95 -6.27 -14.68 -10.58
CA PRO A 95 -7.50 -14.55 -9.82
C PRO A 95 -7.27 -14.63 -8.31
N VAL A 96 -7.82 -13.68 -7.57
CA VAL A 96 -7.83 -13.63 -6.10
C VAL A 96 -9.25 -13.40 -5.58
N ASP A 97 -9.53 -13.91 -4.39
CA ASP A 97 -10.77 -13.66 -3.66
C ASP A 97 -10.45 -12.72 -2.48
N PHE A 98 -10.89 -11.47 -2.55
CA PHE A 98 -10.61 -10.47 -1.51
C PHE A 98 -11.30 -10.77 -0.18
N ASP A 99 -12.37 -11.55 -0.17
CA ASP A 99 -13.03 -12.00 1.07
C ASP A 99 -12.23 -13.09 1.79
N ARG A 100 -11.23 -13.66 1.13
CA ARG A 100 -10.31 -14.68 1.64
C ARG A 100 -8.84 -14.31 1.46
N PHE A 101 -8.57 -13.05 1.16
CA PHE A 101 -7.21 -12.58 0.91
C PHE A 101 -6.36 -12.75 2.17
N PRO A 102 -5.17 -13.38 2.10
CA PRO A 102 -4.36 -13.65 3.28
C PRO A 102 -3.81 -12.38 3.94
N TYR A 103 -3.60 -12.42 5.24
CA TYR A 103 -2.89 -11.38 5.99
C TYR A 103 -1.38 -11.60 5.82
N TYR A 104 -0.80 -10.94 4.82
CA TYR A 104 0.62 -11.12 4.52
C TYR A 104 1.52 -10.29 5.44
N TYR A 105 2.59 -10.92 5.94
CA TYR A 105 3.68 -10.25 6.62
C TYR A 105 5.04 -10.62 5.98
N LYS A 106 5.97 -9.68 5.98
CA LYS A 106 7.30 -9.80 5.38
C LYS A 106 8.34 -10.34 6.35
N SER A 107 8.20 -10.02 7.65
CA SER A 107 9.01 -10.55 8.74
C SER A 107 8.28 -10.37 10.06
N LYS A 108 8.65 -11.19 11.07
CA LYS A 108 8.12 -11.05 12.44
C LYS A 108 8.73 -9.88 13.21
N GLU A 109 9.64 -9.14 12.60
CA GLU A 109 10.25 -7.96 13.20
C GLU A 109 10.41 -6.87 12.16
N LEU A 110 10.04 -5.64 12.54
CA LEU A 110 10.37 -4.44 11.79
C LEU A 110 11.88 -4.16 11.88
N PRO A 111 12.49 -3.56 10.85
CA PRO A 111 13.93 -3.33 10.81
C PRO A 111 14.39 -2.39 11.93
N THR A 112 15.59 -2.64 12.45
CA THR A 112 16.29 -1.73 13.36
C THR A 112 17.09 -0.70 12.57
N PHE A 113 17.42 0.42 13.21
CA PHE A 113 18.26 1.46 12.58
C PHE A 113 19.60 0.91 12.09
N ASP A 114 20.26 0.06 12.87
CA ASP A 114 21.57 -0.54 12.54
C ASP A 114 21.48 -1.50 11.36
N SER A 115 20.41 -2.29 11.23
CA SER A 115 20.19 -3.19 10.10
C SER A 115 20.03 -2.42 8.79
N VAL A 116 19.52 -1.20 8.86
CA VAL A 116 19.29 -0.32 7.71
C VAL A 116 20.57 0.39 7.25
N VAL A 117 21.38 0.86 8.20
CA VAL A 117 22.63 1.55 7.90
C VAL A 117 23.62 0.63 7.20
N SER A 118 23.65 -0.66 7.60
CA SER A 118 24.52 -1.66 6.97
C SER A 118 24.08 -2.09 5.56
N ALA A 119 22.78 -1.95 5.23
CA ALA A 119 22.25 -2.31 3.92
C ALA A 119 22.22 -1.15 2.90
N SER A 120 22.47 0.08 3.33
CA SER A 120 22.13 1.28 2.58
C SER A 120 23.25 1.88 1.76
N GLY A 121 23.62 1.24 0.67
CA GLY A 121 24.10 1.98 -0.51
C GLY A 121 22.99 2.81 -1.19
N LEU A 122 21.78 2.92 -0.63
CA LEU A 122 20.55 3.31 -1.34
C LEU A 122 19.97 4.62 -0.78
N ARG A 123 20.31 5.75 -1.42
CA ARG A 123 19.81 7.09 -1.04
C ARG A 123 18.28 7.27 -1.13
N GLY A 124 17.57 6.47 -1.95
CA GLY A 124 16.12 6.59 -2.15
C GLY A 124 15.27 5.86 -1.10
N TRP A 125 15.78 4.80 -0.49
CA TRP A 125 15.07 3.97 0.50
C TRP A 125 15.16 4.51 1.94
N ALA A 126 16.02 5.48 2.18
CA ALA A 126 16.26 6.02 3.51
C ALA A 126 14.98 6.52 4.22
N GLY A 127 14.01 7.04 3.48
CA GLY A 127 12.75 7.56 4.05
C GLY A 127 11.81 6.48 4.55
N VAL A 128 11.51 5.49 3.72
CA VAL A 128 10.61 4.37 4.08
C VAL A 128 11.22 3.56 5.21
N THR A 129 12.51 3.26 5.15
CA THR A 129 13.18 2.49 6.16
C THR A 129 13.22 3.21 7.52
N ARG A 130 13.41 4.52 7.52
CA ARG A 130 13.32 5.34 8.74
C ARG A 130 11.92 5.38 9.30
N SER A 131 10.90 5.45 8.46
CA SER A 131 9.50 5.34 8.87
C SER A 131 9.21 3.98 9.52
N LEU A 132 9.70 2.88 8.94
CA LEU A 132 9.57 1.54 9.53
C LEU A 132 10.27 1.43 10.90
N THR A 133 11.48 1.96 11.02
CA THR A 133 12.22 1.98 12.30
C THR A 133 11.49 2.82 13.35
N GLN A 134 10.99 4.00 12.99
CA GLN A 134 10.20 4.83 13.91
C GLN A 134 8.90 4.13 14.32
N THR A 135 8.24 3.43 13.38
CA THR A 135 7.05 2.64 13.67
C THR A 135 7.35 1.50 14.63
N ARG A 136 8.48 0.80 14.43
CA ARG A 136 8.96 -0.23 15.36
C ARG A 136 9.14 0.29 16.78
N ASP A 137 9.88 1.38 16.91
CA ASP A 137 10.20 1.95 18.22
C ASP A 137 8.94 2.43 18.95
N LEU A 138 8.00 3.03 18.22
CA LEU A 138 6.68 3.42 18.73
C LEU A 138 5.90 2.21 19.26
N LEU A 139 5.74 1.17 18.43
CA LEU A 139 5.00 -0.04 18.77
C LEU A 139 5.59 -0.73 20.02
N LEU A 140 6.90 -0.91 20.06
CA LEU A 140 7.57 -1.57 21.18
C LEU A 140 7.48 -0.74 22.48
N THR A 141 7.58 0.59 22.41
CA THR A 141 7.41 1.48 23.56
C THR A 141 6.04 1.30 24.20
N HIS A 142 5.02 1.07 23.39
CA HIS A 142 3.64 0.85 23.84
C HIS A 142 3.25 -0.64 23.97
N GLN A 143 4.22 -1.55 23.95
CA GLN A 143 4.06 -3.00 24.15
C GLN A 143 3.17 -3.68 23.08
N TYR A 144 3.10 -3.11 21.87
CA TYR A 144 2.50 -3.76 20.72
C TYR A 144 3.49 -4.71 20.03
N PRO A 145 3.01 -5.73 19.30
CA PRO A 145 3.84 -6.44 18.34
C PRO A 145 4.48 -5.47 17.33
N ALA A 146 5.64 -5.82 16.80
CA ALA A 146 6.33 -5.01 15.81
C ALA A 146 6.66 -5.85 14.56
N TRP A 147 5.65 -6.55 14.02
CA TRP A 147 5.79 -7.33 12.79
C TRP A 147 5.80 -6.41 11.58
N ASN A 148 6.56 -6.79 10.58
CA ASN A 148 6.63 -6.06 9.31
C ASN A 148 5.50 -6.51 8.37
N TRP A 149 4.38 -5.80 8.42
CA TRP A 149 3.23 -5.96 7.53
C TRP A 149 3.33 -5.07 6.28
N SER A 150 4.36 -4.23 6.20
CA SER A 150 4.60 -3.46 4.99
C SER A 150 5.02 -4.41 3.89
N GLY A 151 4.28 -4.40 2.82
CA GLY A 151 4.55 -5.22 1.68
C GLY A 151 4.17 -4.49 0.40
N HIS A 152 4.68 -4.99 -0.71
CA HIS A 152 4.26 -4.52 -2.02
C HIS A 152 3.08 -5.37 -2.51
N VAL A 153 2.07 -5.49 -1.65
CA VAL A 153 0.81 -6.20 -1.88
C VAL A 153 -0.33 -5.44 -1.21
N ASN A 154 -1.55 -5.75 -1.59
CA ASN A 154 -2.72 -5.26 -0.88
C ASN A 154 -2.67 -5.76 0.57
N THR A 155 -2.90 -4.88 1.51
CA THR A 155 -2.77 -5.18 2.94
C THR A 155 -4.08 -4.89 3.66
N HIS A 156 -4.51 -5.82 4.50
CA HIS A 156 -5.67 -5.60 5.35
C HIS A 156 -5.42 -4.49 6.36
N MET A 157 -6.45 -3.71 6.63
CA MET A 157 -6.53 -2.78 7.75
C MET A 157 -7.92 -2.86 8.36
N ASN A 158 -8.05 -2.45 9.63
CA ASN A 158 -9.35 -2.41 10.28
C ASN A 158 -9.61 -1.00 10.84
N ALA A 159 -10.69 -0.39 10.40
CA ALA A 159 -11.10 0.95 10.83
C ALA A 159 -11.37 1.05 12.35
N LEU A 160 -11.69 -0.07 13.01
CA LEU A 160 -11.89 -0.11 14.46
C LEU A 160 -10.62 0.23 15.25
N ASP A 161 -9.45 0.07 14.64
CA ASP A 161 -8.15 0.33 15.28
C ASP A 161 -7.71 1.80 15.17
N ALA A 162 -8.44 2.64 14.43
CA ALA A 162 -8.08 4.04 14.16
C ALA A 162 -7.90 4.87 15.45
N ALA A 163 -8.71 4.65 16.48
CA ALA A 163 -8.60 5.38 17.73
C ALA A 163 -7.28 5.05 18.46
N ALA A 164 -6.89 3.78 18.52
CA ALA A 164 -5.63 3.35 19.12
C ALA A 164 -4.43 3.86 18.27
N VAL A 165 -4.50 3.78 16.95
CA VAL A 165 -3.46 4.34 16.06
C VAL A 165 -3.28 5.83 16.28
N ARG A 166 -4.37 6.61 16.41
CA ARG A 166 -4.30 8.06 16.69
C ARG A 166 -3.65 8.35 18.05
N SER A 167 -4.01 7.58 19.08
CA SER A 167 -3.41 7.73 20.42
C SER A 167 -1.90 7.53 20.34
N LEU A 168 -1.46 6.44 19.73
CA LEU A 168 -0.03 6.13 19.54
C LEU A 168 0.71 7.26 18.83
N VAL A 169 0.19 7.74 17.71
CA VAL A 169 0.84 8.79 16.90
C VAL A 169 0.77 10.15 17.60
N GLY A 170 -0.31 10.44 18.33
CA GLY A 170 -0.50 11.71 19.03
C GLY A 170 0.43 11.91 20.24
N GLU A 171 0.89 10.82 20.86
CA GLU A 171 1.86 10.87 21.97
C GLU A 171 3.28 11.18 21.49
N CYS A 172 3.57 11.00 20.21
CA CYS A 172 4.89 11.16 19.60
C CYS A 172 4.98 12.39 18.71
N HIS A 173 4.97 13.58 19.31
CA HIS A 173 5.23 14.82 18.60
C HIS A 173 6.67 14.84 18.08
N GLY A 174 6.86 14.82 16.73
CA GLY A 174 8.16 15.05 16.10
C GLY A 174 8.76 13.91 15.29
N ALA A 175 7.99 12.89 14.93
CA ALA A 175 8.43 11.88 13.99
C ALA A 175 8.75 12.50 12.63
N LYS A 176 10.04 12.72 12.34
CA LYS A 176 10.50 13.42 11.14
C LYS A 176 10.10 12.73 9.83
N PHE A 177 9.96 11.40 9.85
CA PHE A 177 9.72 10.59 8.66
C PHE A 177 8.29 10.03 8.60
N GLY A 178 7.45 10.34 9.59
CA GLY A 178 6.13 9.73 9.74
C GLY A 178 6.21 8.25 10.13
N TYR A 179 5.06 7.61 10.19
CA TYR A 179 4.92 6.20 10.55
C TYR A 179 4.37 5.40 9.38
N GLU A 180 4.77 4.13 9.27
CA GLU A 180 4.27 3.24 8.22
C GLU A 180 2.85 2.77 8.57
N PRO A 181 1.82 3.16 7.79
CA PRO A 181 0.42 2.96 8.17
C PRO A 181 0.01 1.49 8.26
N THR A 182 0.45 0.64 7.33
CA THR A 182 0.09 -0.78 7.31
C THR A 182 0.62 -1.48 8.56
N CYS A 183 1.86 -1.20 8.94
CA CYS A 183 2.45 -1.76 10.15
C CYS A 183 1.76 -1.26 11.42
N LEU A 184 1.36 0.02 11.49
CA LEU A 184 0.60 0.53 12.63
C LEU A 184 -0.73 -0.19 12.80
N PHE A 185 -1.58 -0.17 11.77
CA PHE A 185 -2.91 -0.75 11.83
C PHE A 185 -2.86 -2.25 12.11
N MET A 186 -2.01 -2.99 11.39
CA MET A 186 -1.94 -4.44 11.51
C MET A 186 -1.37 -4.92 12.85
N ASN A 187 -0.39 -4.22 13.42
CA ASN A 187 0.14 -4.58 14.74
C ASN A 187 -0.83 -4.22 15.88
N VAL A 188 -1.57 -3.11 15.76
CA VAL A 188 -2.65 -2.79 16.69
C VAL A 188 -3.76 -3.83 16.62
N TRP A 189 -4.16 -4.23 15.41
CA TRP A 189 -5.15 -5.30 15.22
C TRP A 189 -4.66 -6.64 15.78
N ALA A 190 -3.44 -7.06 15.46
CA ALA A 190 -2.86 -8.31 15.97
C ALA A 190 -2.79 -8.36 17.51
N ALA A 191 -2.58 -7.22 18.16
CA ALA A 191 -2.61 -7.14 19.63
C ALA A 191 -4.04 -7.26 20.21
N ARG A 192 -5.04 -6.77 19.49
CA ARG A 192 -6.45 -6.84 19.89
C ARG A 192 -7.08 -8.19 19.61
N ASP A 193 -6.65 -8.83 18.52
CA ASP A 193 -7.24 -10.08 18.02
C ASP A 193 -6.16 -11.15 17.85
N SER A 194 -6.02 -12.01 18.86
CA SER A 194 -5.05 -13.10 18.84
C SER A 194 -5.38 -14.22 17.86
N SER A 195 -6.56 -14.22 17.25
CA SER A 195 -6.95 -15.18 16.20
C SER A 195 -6.40 -14.79 14.82
N LEU A 196 -5.89 -13.58 14.66
CA LEU A 196 -5.32 -13.11 13.40
C LEU A 196 -4.05 -13.92 13.07
N VAL A 197 -4.14 -14.71 12.00
CA VAL A 197 -3.03 -15.55 11.54
C VAL A 197 -2.43 -14.94 10.29
N GLY A 198 -1.20 -14.44 10.42
CA GLY A 198 -0.45 -13.91 9.27
C GLY A 198 0.23 -15.01 8.47
N THR A 199 0.35 -14.78 7.17
CA THR A 199 1.09 -15.63 6.22
C THR A 199 2.37 -14.92 5.80
N TYR A 200 3.52 -15.60 5.93
CA TYR A 200 4.78 -15.06 5.43
C TYR A 200 4.77 -14.97 3.90
N ARG A 201 5.24 -13.83 3.39
CA ARG A 201 5.40 -13.63 1.95
C ARG A 201 6.57 -12.70 1.67
N GLU A 202 7.43 -13.10 0.75
CA GLU A 202 8.41 -12.20 0.17
C GLU A 202 7.76 -11.22 -0.81
N ASP A 203 8.18 -9.97 -0.78
CA ASP A 203 7.73 -8.99 -1.76
C ASP A 203 8.18 -9.36 -3.16
N CYS A 204 7.36 -9.00 -4.13
CA CYS A 204 7.74 -8.94 -5.54
C CYS A 204 7.67 -7.47 -5.97
N LYS A 205 8.79 -6.78 -5.90
CA LYS A 205 8.90 -5.39 -6.35
C LYS A 205 9.87 -5.28 -7.51
N ILE A 206 9.33 -4.88 -8.64
CA ILE A 206 10.08 -4.68 -9.86
C ILE A 206 10.70 -3.26 -9.85
N ASP A 207 11.98 -3.18 -9.58
CA ASP A 207 12.72 -1.92 -9.55
C ASP A 207 13.35 -1.57 -10.90
N ARG A 208 13.48 -2.55 -11.79
CA ARG A 208 13.96 -2.43 -13.17
C ARG A 208 13.25 -3.42 -14.08
N PHE A 209 13.12 -3.09 -15.35
CA PHE A 209 12.61 -4.02 -16.36
C PHE A 209 13.76 -4.44 -17.28
N VAL A 210 14.00 -5.73 -17.38
CA VAL A 210 15.08 -6.31 -18.22
C VAL A 210 14.47 -7.04 -19.41
N GLY A 211 13.27 -7.59 -19.26
CA GLY A 211 12.53 -8.28 -20.29
C GLY A 211 11.31 -9.01 -19.72
N GLU A 212 10.40 -9.40 -20.62
CA GLU A 212 9.14 -10.06 -20.24
C GLU A 212 9.37 -11.39 -19.51
N GLN A 213 10.29 -12.24 -20.02
CA GLN A 213 10.55 -13.53 -19.40
C GLN A 213 11.12 -13.36 -17.98
N GLU A 214 12.06 -12.44 -17.78
CA GLU A 214 12.67 -12.17 -16.49
C GLU A 214 11.67 -11.59 -15.51
N LEU A 215 10.75 -10.72 -15.98
CA LEU A 215 9.62 -10.22 -15.18
C LEU A 215 8.71 -11.37 -14.72
N LEU A 216 8.35 -12.27 -15.62
CA LEU A 216 7.50 -13.43 -15.30
C LEU A 216 8.19 -14.39 -14.32
N ASP A 217 9.49 -14.61 -14.50
CA ASP A 217 10.30 -15.43 -13.58
C ASP A 217 10.38 -14.79 -12.18
N GLU A 218 10.50 -13.47 -12.10
CA GLU A 218 10.51 -12.73 -10.82
C GLU A 218 9.15 -12.75 -10.13
N ILE A 219 8.06 -12.58 -10.88
CA ILE A 219 6.70 -12.73 -10.34
C ILE A 219 6.47 -14.18 -9.86
N GLY A 220 6.92 -15.16 -10.65
CA GLY A 220 6.81 -16.60 -10.32
C GLY A 220 5.36 -17.02 -10.10
N GLU A 221 5.11 -17.73 -9.00
CA GLU A 221 3.77 -18.20 -8.61
C GLU A 221 2.95 -17.18 -7.79
N ARG A 222 3.43 -15.93 -7.70
CA ARG A 222 2.72 -14.91 -6.93
C ARG A 222 1.49 -14.41 -7.69
N ASP A 223 0.46 -14.09 -6.94
CA ASP A 223 -0.78 -13.49 -7.44
C ASP A 223 -0.72 -11.96 -7.55
N THR A 224 0.32 -11.35 -6.95
CA THR A 224 0.50 -9.89 -6.94
C THR A 224 1.96 -9.51 -7.10
N PHE A 225 2.21 -8.34 -7.67
CA PHE A 225 3.51 -7.69 -7.71
C PHE A 225 3.35 -6.17 -7.58
N SER A 226 4.45 -5.47 -7.38
CA SER A 226 4.51 -4.01 -7.44
C SER A 226 5.65 -3.54 -8.34
N ILE A 227 5.61 -2.28 -8.73
CA ILE A 227 6.67 -1.64 -9.51
C ILE A 227 7.24 -0.43 -8.76
N ALA A 228 8.47 -0.04 -9.07
CA ALA A 228 9.04 1.21 -8.58
C ALA A 228 8.32 2.42 -9.19
N GLY A 229 8.13 3.47 -8.39
CA GLY A 229 7.48 4.70 -8.86
C GLY A 229 8.14 5.28 -10.10
N GLY A 230 7.33 5.66 -11.09
CA GLY A 230 7.75 6.20 -12.38
C GLY A 230 8.42 5.19 -13.31
N LEU A 231 8.43 3.88 -12.99
CA LEU A 231 9.04 2.88 -13.86
C LEU A 231 8.28 2.73 -15.18
N LEU A 232 6.94 2.76 -15.14
CA LEU A 232 6.10 2.68 -16.34
C LEU A 232 6.38 3.81 -17.33
N SER A 233 6.61 5.01 -16.83
CA SER A 233 6.90 6.19 -17.70
C SER A 233 8.30 6.14 -18.31
N ARG A 234 9.23 5.38 -17.70
CA ARG A 234 10.63 5.30 -18.14
C ARG A 234 10.94 4.07 -18.98
N GLU A 235 10.12 3.03 -18.88
CA GLU A 235 10.33 1.73 -19.51
C GLU A 235 9.18 1.39 -20.49
N PRO A 236 9.26 1.84 -21.76
CA PRO A 236 8.18 1.61 -22.73
C PRO A 236 7.84 0.14 -22.92
N ALA A 237 8.81 -0.77 -22.86
CA ALA A 237 8.57 -2.19 -23.02
C ALA A 237 7.78 -2.80 -21.83
N LEU A 238 7.96 -2.28 -20.61
CA LEU A 238 7.11 -2.62 -19.47
C LEU A 238 5.70 -2.09 -19.66
N LEU A 239 5.56 -0.85 -20.14
CA LEU A 239 4.25 -0.28 -20.43
C LEU A 239 3.51 -1.10 -21.51
N ASP A 240 4.19 -1.52 -22.57
CA ASP A 240 3.62 -2.38 -23.61
C ASP A 240 3.16 -3.73 -23.04
N TRP A 241 3.94 -4.31 -22.13
CA TRP A 241 3.56 -5.53 -21.42
C TRP A 241 2.31 -5.31 -20.54
N MET A 242 2.26 -4.22 -19.76
CA MET A 242 1.09 -3.86 -18.95
C MET A 242 -0.16 -3.66 -19.81
N CYS A 243 -0.03 -3.01 -20.99
CA CYS A 243 -1.12 -2.86 -21.95
C CYS A 243 -1.62 -4.22 -22.50
N ARG A 244 -0.73 -5.18 -22.71
CA ARG A 244 -1.14 -6.54 -23.14
C ARG A 244 -1.78 -7.32 -21.99
N MET A 245 -1.26 -7.17 -20.76
CA MET A 245 -1.79 -7.85 -19.59
C MET A 245 -3.17 -7.30 -19.20
N TYR A 246 -3.37 -5.99 -19.29
CA TYR A 246 -4.60 -5.30 -18.88
C TYR A 246 -5.11 -4.40 -20.04
N PRO A 247 -5.56 -4.99 -21.17
CA PRO A 247 -5.87 -4.24 -22.37
C PRO A 247 -7.15 -3.40 -22.26
N GLU A 248 -8.11 -3.85 -21.47
CA GLU A 248 -9.41 -3.22 -21.38
C GLU A 248 -9.43 -2.17 -20.25
N PRO A 249 -9.96 -0.96 -20.50
CA PRO A 249 -10.26 -0.02 -19.44
C PRO A 249 -11.19 -0.65 -18.40
N SER A 250 -10.94 -0.39 -17.14
CA SER A 250 -11.83 -0.82 -16.08
C SER A 250 -13.09 0.05 -16.01
N ARG A 251 -14.17 -0.45 -15.38
CA ARG A 251 -15.37 0.36 -15.07
C ARG A 251 -15.06 1.60 -14.23
N PHE A 252 -13.89 1.66 -13.63
CA PHE A 252 -13.42 2.77 -12.81
C PHE A 252 -12.82 3.93 -13.61
N GLU A 253 -12.63 3.76 -14.93
CA GLU A 253 -12.00 4.72 -15.84
C GLU A 253 -13.03 5.32 -16.83
N ARG A 254 -12.84 6.64 -17.17
CA ARG A 254 -13.55 7.33 -18.26
C ARG A 254 -12.72 7.34 -19.52
#